data_2092ec088af72ef4010b71781d88a6ca
#
_entry.id   2092ec088af72ef4010b71781d88a6ca
#
_cell.length_a   1.000
_cell.length_b   1.000
_cell.length_c   1.000
_cell.angle_alpha   90.00
_cell.angle_beta   90.00
_cell.angle_gamma   90.00
#
_symmetry.space_group_name_H-M   'P 1'
#
loop_
_entity.id
_entity.type
_entity.pdbx_description
1 polymer ?
#
loop_
_entity_poly.entity_id
_entity_poly.type
_entity_poly.pdbx_seq_one_letter_code
_entity_poly.pdbx_strand_id
1 'polypeptide(L)'
;MPDIEKSQLSRRQFLKGASLVVGGTAMGSVFLLSACNGGETTKTVTKTTTTTAYVCPYDNQEFDTLAALKAHLDTVHVGAEAANITTLTVNGDAYAFVDLKPYSSLLYVLREKLGLFGAKNGCNMGECGACTVLLNGKAVNSCLVLAIEADGSTVETVEGLSDGITLSTVQQIFYDKDALQCGFCAPGIIMSATALKREKANPTLDDVRAALSGHQCTCGNIGNYVSALLGLR
;
A
#
# COMPACT_ATOMS: atom_id res chain seq x y z
N MET A 1 -24.38 -15.31 -34.91
CA MET A 1 -23.80 -14.42 -33.91
C MET A 1 -24.97 -13.76 -33.20
N PRO A 2 -25.24 -14.06 -31.91
CA PRO A 2 -26.31 -13.39 -31.20
C PRO A 2 -25.79 -12.04 -30.64
N ASP A 3 -26.61 -11.02 -30.78
CA ASP A 3 -26.39 -9.66 -30.33
C ASP A 3 -26.24 -9.60 -28.81
N ILE A 4 -25.08 -9.07 -28.35
CA ILE A 4 -24.87 -8.74 -26.93
C ILE A 4 -25.43 -7.34 -26.71
N GLU A 5 -26.62 -7.28 -26.16
CA GLU A 5 -27.29 -6.07 -25.72
C GLU A 5 -26.48 -5.44 -24.55
N LYS A 6 -25.86 -4.28 -24.82
CA LYS A 6 -25.14 -3.49 -23.84
C LYS A 6 -26.13 -2.87 -22.85
N SER A 7 -26.41 -3.52 -21.73
CA SER A 7 -27.09 -2.89 -20.62
C SER A 7 -26.17 -1.86 -19.95
N GLN A 8 -26.32 -0.60 -20.32
CA GLN A 8 -25.66 0.52 -19.65
C GLN A 8 -26.33 0.76 -18.30
N LEU A 9 -25.73 0.27 -17.23
CA LEU A 9 -26.10 0.66 -15.87
C LEU A 9 -25.86 2.17 -15.70
N SER A 10 -26.93 2.93 -15.46
CA SER A 10 -26.82 4.36 -15.21
C SER A 10 -26.09 4.61 -13.88
N ARG A 11 -25.30 5.72 -13.78
CA ARG A 11 -24.61 6.14 -12.54
C ARG A 11 -25.55 6.16 -11.32
N ARG A 12 -26.84 6.43 -11.54
CA ARG A 12 -27.87 6.48 -10.49
C ARG A 12 -28.28 5.08 -9.99
N GLN A 13 -28.22 4.06 -10.85
CA GLN A 13 -28.47 2.66 -10.47
C GLN A 13 -27.28 2.07 -9.72
N PHE A 14 -26.04 2.44 -10.09
CA PHE A 14 -24.82 2.07 -9.38
C PHE A 14 -24.85 2.63 -7.94
N LEU A 15 -25.19 3.90 -7.76
CA LEU A 15 -25.26 4.53 -6.44
C LEU A 15 -26.42 4.02 -5.57
N LYS A 16 -27.52 3.54 -6.14
CA LYS A 16 -28.61 2.89 -5.39
C LYS A 16 -28.27 1.48 -4.92
N GLY A 17 -27.38 0.78 -5.61
CA GLY A 17 -26.86 -0.53 -5.19
C GLY A 17 -25.85 -0.44 -4.04
N ALA A 18 -25.13 0.68 -3.91
CA ALA A 18 -24.12 0.89 -2.88
C ALA A 18 -24.70 1.32 -1.51
N SER A 19 -25.99 1.70 -1.44
CA SER A 19 -26.60 2.25 -0.21
C SER A 19 -27.37 1.23 0.65
N LEU A 20 -27.26 -0.08 0.40
CA LEU A 20 -28.00 -1.13 1.13
C LEU A 20 -27.14 -1.99 2.06
N VAL A 21 -25.97 -1.49 2.49
CA VAL A 21 -25.16 -2.16 3.53
C VAL A 21 -24.76 -1.17 4.62
N VAL A 22 -25.73 -0.49 5.20
CA VAL A 22 -25.56 0.21 6.48
C VAL A 22 -26.77 -0.10 7.36
N GLY A 23 -26.66 -1.12 8.18
CA GLY A 23 -27.62 -1.42 9.23
C GLY A 23 -27.63 -2.88 9.61
N GLY A 24 -26.85 -3.28 10.63
CA GLY A 24 -27.03 -4.58 11.28
C GLY A 24 -25.76 -5.22 11.79
N THR A 25 -25.49 -5.01 13.09
CA THR A 25 -24.83 -5.90 14.07
C THR A 25 -23.56 -6.66 13.64
N ALA A 26 -22.53 -6.40 14.42
CA ALA A 26 -21.30 -7.17 14.61
C ALA A 26 -21.34 -8.65 14.15
N MET A 27 -20.89 -8.92 12.94
CA MET A 27 -20.35 -10.22 12.51
C MET A 27 -19.32 -9.92 11.43
N GLY A 28 -18.09 -10.45 11.63
CA GLY A 28 -16.95 -10.22 10.77
C GLY A 28 -17.26 -10.48 9.31
N SER A 29 -17.15 -9.43 8.51
CA SER A 29 -17.32 -9.53 7.07
C SER A 29 -16.01 -10.01 6.47
N VAL A 30 -15.91 -11.29 6.19
CA VAL A 30 -14.90 -11.86 5.30
C VAL A 30 -15.20 -11.33 3.89
N PHE A 31 -14.45 -10.34 3.43
CA PHE A 31 -14.45 -9.97 2.02
C PHE A 31 -13.65 -11.00 1.23
N LEU A 32 -14.34 -12.01 0.72
CA LEU A 32 -13.82 -12.85 -0.35
C LEU A 32 -13.83 -12.04 -1.64
N LEU A 33 -12.72 -11.35 -1.93
CA LEU A 33 -12.44 -10.88 -3.28
C LEU A 33 -12.01 -12.09 -4.11
N SER A 34 -12.98 -12.81 -4.67
CA SER A 34 -12.74 -13.75 -5.75
C SER A 34 -12.37 -12.95 -7.00
N ALA A 35 -11.07 -12.71 -7.20
CA ALA A 35 -10.58 -12.18 -8.46
C ALA A 35 -10.58 -13.31 -9.48
N CYS A 36 -11.54 -13.30 -10.39
CA CYS A 36 -11.46 -14.05 -11.65
C CYS A 36 -10.32 -13.45 -12.48
N ASN A 37 -9.13 -14.03 -12.40
CA ASN A 37 -8.23 -14.05 -13.56
C ASN A 37 -7.16 -15.14 -13.38
N GLY A 38 -6.88 -15.86 -14.47
CA GLY A 38 -6.09 -17.06 -14.50
C GLY A 38 -4.64 -16.87 -14.04
N GLY A 39 -4.24 -17.75 -13.15
CA GLY A 39 -2.87 -18.23 -13.09
C GLY A 39 -1.86 -17.41 -12.33
N GLU A 40 -2.02 -17.12 -11.04
CA GLU A 40 -0.94 -16.97 -10.07
C GLU A 40 -1.52 -16.93 -8.65
N THR A 41 -1.46 -18.06 -7.96
CA THR A 41 -1.97 -18.16 -6.60
C THR A 41 -0.88 -17.82 -5.57
N THR A 42 -0.49 -16.55 -5.50
CA THR A 42 0.14 -16.07 -4.26
C THR A 42 -0.95 -15.95 -3.22
N LYS A 43 -0.90 -16.77 -2.20
CA LYS A 43 -1.88 -16.73 -1.12
C LYS A 43 -1.44 -15.74 -0.07
N THR A 44 -2.29 -14.77 0.26
CA THR A 44 -2.02 -13.76 1.29
C THR A 44 -2.70 -14.17 2.58
N VAL A 45 -1.94 -14.23 3.67
CA VAL A 45 -2.49 -14.43 5.01
C VAL A 45 -2.70 -13.06 5.61
N THR A 46 -3.94 -12.70 5.89
CA THR A 46 -4.29 -11.41 6.50
C THR A 46 -4.55 -11.59 7.99
N LYS A 47 -3.94 -10.74 8.83
CA LYS A 47 -4.28 -10.67 10.25
C LYS A 47 -5.66 -10.00 10.37
N THR A 48 -6.62 -10.73 10.88
CA THR A 48 -7.96 -10.18 11.14
C THR A 48 -7.93 -9.28 12.37
N THR A 49 -8.45 -8.07 12.24
CA THR A 49 -8.33 -6.95 13.20
C THR A 49 -9.04 -7.16 14.56
N THR A 50 -9.71 -8.29 14.80
CA THR A 50 -10.47 -8.55 16.03
C THR A 50 -9.94 -9.69 16.89
N THR A 51 -9.07 -10.52 16.36
CA THR A 51 -8.31 -11.54 17.08
C THR A 51 -7.01 -11.76 16.31
N THR A 52 -5.90 -11.87 17.01
CA THR A 52 -4.55 -12.01 16.45
C THR A 52 -4.35 -13.37 15.75
N ALA A 53 -5.25 -13.76 14.86
CA ALA A 53 -5.20 -15.06 14.21
C ALA A 53 -4.58 -14.95 12.81
N TYR A 54 -3.58 -15.78 12.54
CA TYR A 54 -3.02 -16.03 11.22
C TYR A 54 -3.79 -17.17 10.56
N VAL A 55 -4.32 -16.96 9.35
CA VAL A 55 -5.15 -17.96 8.67
C VAL A 55 -4.31 -18.69 7.62
N CYS A 56 -4.32 -20.02 7.64
CA CYS A 56 -3.69 -20.83 6.61
C CYS A 56 -4.40 -20.63 5.26
N PRO A 57 -3.68 -20.27 4.18
CA PRO A 57 -4.30 -20.00 2.89
C PRO A 57 -4.74 -21.26 2.13
N TYR A 58 -4.38 -22.46 2.64
CA TYR A 58 -4.68 -23.74 1.99
C TYR A 58 -5.93 -24.41 2.54
N ASP A 59 -6.15 -24.35 3.86
CA ASP A 59 -7.25 -25.03 4.55
C ASP A 59 -8.09 -24.11 5.45
N ASN A 60 -7.76 -22.79 5.52
CA ASN A 60 -8.40 -21.77 6.34
C ASN A 60 -8.31 -22.01 7.86
N GLN A 61 -7.39 -22.83 8.34
CA GLN A 61 -7.15 -23.03 9.76
C GLN A 61 -6.53 -21.76 10.37
N GLU A 62 -7.00 -21.37 11.57
CA GLU A 62 -6.57 -20.16 12.27
C GLU A 62 -5.49 -20.50 13.32
N PHE A 63 -4.50 -19.59 13.46
CA PHE A 63 -3.38 -19.75 14.39
C PHE A 63 -3.13 -18.43 15.14
N ASP A 64 -2.85 -18.51 16.42
CA ASP A 64 -2.59 -17.32 17.27
C ASP A 64 -1.20 -16.71 17.01
N THR A 65 -0.29 -17.48 16.42
CA THR A 65 1.08 -17.04 16.16
C THR A 65 1.55 -17.43 14.75
N LEU A 66 2.44 -16.60 14.19
CA LEU A 66 3.10 -16.92 12.91
C LEU A 66 3.93 -18.21 13.00
N ALA A 67 4.53 -18.50 14.18
CA ALA A 67 5.30 -19.73 14.40
C ALA A 67 4.42 -20.97 14.31
N ALA A 68 3.19 -20.91 14.86
CA ALA A 68 2.23 -22.01 14.76
C ALA A 68 1.74 -22.22 13.31
N LEU A 69 1.50 -21.13 12.58
CA LEU A 69 1.18 -21.20 11.14
C LEU A 69 2.35 -21.84 10.34
N LYS A 70 3.59 -21.41 10.61
CA LYS A 70 4.78 -21.99 9.95
C LYS A 70 4.88 -23.49 10.22
N ALA A 71 4.77 -23.91 11.49
CA ALA A 71 4.81 -25.32 11.87
C ALA A 71 3.69 -26.13 11.19
N HIS A 72 2.50 -25.58 11.08
CA HIS A 72 1.38 -26.20 10.36
C HIS A 72 1.68 -26.35 8.86
N LEU A 73 2.18 -25.31 8.20
CA LEU A 73 2.57 -25.39 6.78
C LEU A 73 3.65 -26.44 6.54
N ASP A 74 4.65 -26.55 7.43
CA ASP A 74 5.74 -27.52 7.33
C ASP A 74 5.27 -28.97 7.55
N THR A 75 4.20 -29.18 8.31
CA THR A 75 3.73 -30.53 8.70
C THR A 75 2.56 -31.05 7.89
N VAL A 76 1.59 -30.20 7.58
CA VAL A 76 0.31 -30.58 6.93
C VAL A 76 0.38 -30.39 5.42
N HIS A 77 1.10 -29.40 4.96
CA HIS A 77 1.27 -29.09 3.54
C HIS A 77 2.65 -29.52 3.01
N VAL A 78 3.20 -30.59 3.57
CA VAL A 78 4.48 -31.22 3.17
C VAL A 78 4.41 -31.68 1.72
N GLY A 79 4.99 -30.89 0.82
CA GLY A 79 4.93 -31.10 -0.65
C GLY A 79 4.65 -29.81 -1.40
N ALA A 80 4.10 -28.77 -0.76
CA ALA A 80 4.44 -27.42 -1.10
C ALA A 80 5.90 -27.25 -0.64
N GLU A 81 6.85 -27.09 -1.56
CA GLU A 81 8.26 -26.75 -1.25
C GLU A 81 8.25 -25.72 -0.14
N ALA A 82 9.11 -25.89 0.88
CA ALA A 82 9.13 -25.12 2.13
C ALA A 82 8.66 -23.67 1.86
N ALA A 83 7.42 -23.40 2.19
CA ALA A 83 6.71 -22.22 1.70
C ALA A 83 7.51 -20.99 2.11
N ASN A 84 8.07 -20.27 1.14
CA ASN A 84 8.78 -19.03 1.39
C ASN A 84 7.76 -18.00 1.93
N ILE A 85 7.74 -17.85 3.24
CA ILE A 85 6.86 -16.89 3.90
C ILE A 85 7.62 -15.58 4.04
N THR A 86 7.13 -14.54 3.39
CA THR A 86 7.58 -13.16 3.57
C THR A 86 6.63 -12.44 4.49
N THR A 87 7.15 -11.82 5.53
CA THR A 87 6.38 -11.07 6.52
C THR A 87 6.65 -9.59 6.42
N LEU A 88 5.61 -8.76 6.42
CA LEU A 88 5.72 -7.30 6.41
C LEU A 88 4.77 -6.71 7.45
N THR A 89 5.22 -5.66 8.14
CA THR A 89 4.30 -4.81 8.89
C THR A 89 3.99 -3.59 8.03
N VAL A 90 2.76 -3.47 7.51
CA VAL A 90 2.37 -2.37 6.63
C VAL A 90 1.34 -1.49 7.32
N ASN A 91 1.65 -0.21 7.51
CA ASN A 91 0.81 0.77 8.20
C ASN A 91 0.37 0.32 9.61
N GLY A 92 1.23 -0.43 10.30
CA GLY A 92 0.96 -0.97 11.63
C GLY A 92 0.34 -2.37 11.66
N ASP A 93 -0.17 -2.87 10.54
CA ASP A 93 -0.76 -4.20 10.43
C ASP A 93 0.28 -5.22 9.94
N ALA A 94 0.29 -6.42 10.54
CA ALA A 94 1.19 -7.50 10.16
C ALA A 94 0.56 -8.36 9.06
N TYR A 95 1.32 -8.62 7.99
CA TYR A 95 0.94 -9.46 6.87
C TYR A 95 1.97 -10.55 6.65
N ALA A 96 1.49 -11.73 6.26
CA ALA A 96 2.35 -12.82 5.83
C ALA A 96 1.93 -13.25 4.41
N PHE A 97 2.90 -13.35 3.52
CA PHE A 97 2.71 -13.75 2.13
C PHE A 97 3.40 -15.09 1.90
N VAL A 98 2.63 -16.07 1.46
CA VAL A 98 3.13 -17.40 1.12
C VAL A 98 3.40 -17.46 -0.37
N ASP A 99 4.56 -18.01 -0.75
CA ASP A 99 4.97 -18.23 -2.15
C ASP A 99 5.01 -16.96 -3.01
N LEU A 100 5.51 -15.86 -2.45
CA LEU A 100 5.85 -14.69 -3.26
C LEU A 100 6.94 -15.09 -4.27
N LYS A 101 6.73 -14.71 -5.52
CA LYS A 101 7.77 -14.89 -6.54
C LYS A 101 9.00 -14.06 -6.18
N PRO A 102 10.23 -14.61 -6.28
CA PRO A 102 11.45 -13.91 -5.89
C PRO A 102 11.63 -12.54 -6.55
N TYR A 103 11.07 -12.35 -7.73
CA TYR A 103 11.13 -11.09 -8.49
C TYR A 103 9.96 -10.12 -8.21
N SER A 104 9.06 -10.46 -7.28
CA SER A 104 7.96 -9.57 -6.91
C SER A 104 8.51 -8.32 -6.21
N SER A 105 8.22 -7.14 -6.77
CA SER A 105 8.59 -5.89 -6.13
C SER A 105 7.68 -5.59 -4.93
N LEU A 106 8.18 -4.81 -3.97
CA LEU A 106 7.39 -4.30 -2.86
C LEU A 106 6.18 -3.50 -3.37
N LEU A 107 6.35 -2.71 -4.45
CA LEU A 107 5.25 -1.99 -5.10
C LEU A 107 4.13 -2.92 -5.55
N TYR A 108 4.47 -4.07 -6.16
CA TYR A 108 3.48 -5.07 -6.57
C TYR A 108 2.70 -5.60 -5.37
N VAL A 109 3.39 -5.93 -4.27
CA VAL A 109 2.73 -6.44 -3.05
C VAL A 109 1.79 -5.40 -2.47
N LEU A 110 2.24 -4.15 -2.32
CA LEU A 110 1.42 -3.07 -1.77
C LEU A 110 0.15 -2.84 -2.60
N ARG A 111 0.28 -2.81 -3.93
CA ARG A 111 -0.84 -2.49 -4.83
C ARG A 111 -1.75 -3.66 -5.12
N GLU A 112 -1.16 -4.80 -5.54
CA GLU A 112 -1.93 -5.92 -6.10
C GLU A 112 -2.35 -6.94 -5.02
N LYS A 113 -1.65 -6.98 -3.88
CA LYS A 113 -1.99 -7.90 -2.79
C LYS A 113 -2.73 -7.20 -1.65
N LEU A 114 -2.37 -5.94 -1.34
CA LEU A 114 -2.95 -5.20 -0.22
C LEU A 114 -3.94 -4.10 -0.66
N GLY A 115 -4.04 -3.77 -1.95
CA GLY A 115 -4.94 -2.72 -2.45
C GLY A 115 -4.52 -1.31 -2.03
N LEU A 116 -3.25 -1.10 -1.66
CA LEU A 116 -2.72 0.22 -1.28
C LEU A 116 -2.24 0.96 -2.53
N PHE A 117 -3.14 1.72 -3.12
CA PHE A 117 -2.92 2.37 -4.42
C PHE A 117 -2.25 3.75 -4.32
N GLY A 118 -1.95 4.23 -3.13
CA GLY A 118 -1.21 5.47 -2.92
C GLY A 118 0.20 5.42 -3.50
N ALA A 119 0.92 4.32 -3.29
CA ALA A 119 2.16 4.07 -4.03
C ALA A 119 1.85 3.86 -5.52
N LYS A 120 2.26 4.80 -6.39
CA LYS A 120 1.89 4.79 -7.81
C LYS A 120 2.89 4.02 -8.67
N ASN A 121 2.37 3.21 -9.59
CA ASN A 121 3.17 2.61 -10.65
C ASN A 121 3.30 3.62 -11.80
N GLY A 122 4.37 4.43 -11.76
CA GLY A 122 4.71 5.37 -12.83
C GLY A 122 5.68 4.76 -13.84
N CYS A 123 6.99 4.84 -13.55
CA CYS A 123 8.04 4.34 -14.45
C CYS A 123 8.41 2.87 -14.24
N ASN A 124 8.20 2.34 -13.04
CA ASN A 124 8.60 0.99 -12.60
C ASN A 124 10.10 0.66 -12.76
N MET A 125 10.95 1.71 -12.76
CA MET A 125 12.41 1.60 -12.95
C MET A 125 13.20 2.53 -12.02
N GLY A 126 12.58 3.06 -10.96
CA GLY A 126 13.25 3.87 -9.93
C GLY A 126 13.43 5.35 -10.25
N GLU A 127 12.99 5.85 -11.42
CA GLU A 127 13.30 7.21 -11.88
C GLU A 127 12.32 8.29 -11.42
N CYS A 128 11.04 7.96 -11.25
CA CYS A 128 10.01 9.00 -11.10
C CYS A 128 9.61 9.31 -9.65
N GLY A 129 9.98 8.47 -8.69
CA GLY A 129 9.65 8.65 -7.27
C GLY A 129 8.17 8.47 -6.89
N ALA A 130 7.27 8.23 -7.84
CA ALA A 130 5.82 8.14 -7.56
C ALA A 130 5.43 6.94 -6.69
N CYS A 131 6.29 5.92 -6.59
CA CYS A 131 6.12 4.72 -5.78
C CYS A 131 6.82 4.79 -4.41
N THR A 132 7.31 5.95 -4.00
CA THR A 132 8.04 6.11 -2.74
C THR A 132 7.18 5.73 -1.54
N VAL A 133 7.76 4.93 -0.65
CA VAL A 133 7.22 4.52 0.66
C VAL A 133 8.30 4.67 1.72
N LEU A 134 7.97 4.57 3.01
CA LEU A 134 8.98 4.46 4.04
C LEU A 134 9.19 2.98 4.37
N LEU A 135 10.40 2.50 4.16
CA LEU A 135 10.85 1.18 4.58
C LEU A 135 11.77 1.35 5.79
N ASN A 136 11.35 0.84 6.93
CA ASN A 136 12.05 1.04 8.20
C ASN A 136 12.35 2.54 8.48
N GLY A 137 11.40 3.41 8.14
CA GLY A 137 11.48 4.86 8.31
C GLY A 137 12.25 5.62 7.23
N LYS A 138 12.85 4.95 6.25
CA LYS A 138 13.62 5.57 5.15
C LYS A 138 12.80 5.59 3.86
N ALA A 139 12.83 6.71 3.14
CA ALA A 139 12.18 6.84 1.84
C ALA A 139 12.89 5.98 0.78
N VAL A 140 12.15 5.06 0.17
CA VAL A 140 12.66 4.16 -0.89
C VAL A 140 11.65 4.06 -2.04
N ASN A 141 12.15 3.84 -3.24
CA ASN A 141 11.32 3.52 -4.41
C ASN A 141 10.89 2.06 -4.35
N SER A 142 9.66 1.78 -3.95
CA SER A 142 9.14 0.42 -3.75
C SER A 142 9.16 -0.45 -5.02
N CYS A 143 9.26 0.14 -6.21
CA CYS A 143 9.41 -0.61 -7.47
C CYS A 143 10.79 -1.28 -7.61
N LEU A 144 11.82 -0.80 -6.87
CA LEU A 144 13.18 -1.36 -6.90
C LEU A 144 13.48 -2.28 -5.71
N VAL A 145 12.62 -2.33 -4.71
CA VAL A 145 12.76 -3.22 -3.55
C VAL A 145 12.09 -4.53 -3.86
N LEU A 146 12.80 -5.66 -3.73
CA LEU A 146 12.19 -6.98 -3.78
C LEU A 146 11.42 -7.22 -2.49
N ALA A 147 10.19 -7.71 -2.60
CA ALA A 147 9.34 -7.95 -1.42
C ALA A 147 9.97 -8.95 -0.45
N ILE A 148 10.69 -9.96 -0.96
CA ILE A 148 11.40 -10.95 -0.15
C ILE A 148 12.59 -10.35 0.62
N GLU A 149 13.24 -9.29 0.09
CA GLU A 149 14.32 -8.57 0.79
C GLU A 149 13.79 -7.69 1.92
N ALA A 150 12.51 -7.32 1.85
CA ALA A 150 11.85 -6.55 2.88
C ALA A 150 11.24 -7.43 3.99
N ASP A 151 11.52 -8.75 4.02
CA ASP A 151 11.01 -9.65 5.06
C ASP A 151 11.31 -9.13 6.47
N GLY A 152 10.31 -9.17 7.35
CA GLY A 152 10.38 -8.66 8.71
C GLY A 152 10.39 -7.12 8.84
N SER A 153 10.35 -6.38 7.72
CA SER A 153 10.44 -4.92 7.73
C SER A 153 9.09 -4.24 8.00
N THR A 154 9.20 -2.99 8.46
CA THR A 154 8.06 -2.08 8.59
C THR A 154 7.97 -1.20 7.35
N VAL A 155 6.79 -1.17 6.74
CA VAL A 155 6.48 -0.35 5.56
C VAL A 155 5.38 0.64 5.94
N GLU A 156 5.58 1.91 5.62
CA GLU A 156 4.56 2.93 5.77
C GLU A 156 4.26 3.54 4.40
N THR A 157 2.98 3.60 4.04
CA THR A 157 2.50 4.20 2.79
C THR A 157 1.74 5.50 3.09
N VAL A 158 1.40 6.25 2.05
CA VAL A 158 0.67 7.51 2.21
C VAL A 158 -0.68 7.33 2.92
N GLU A 159 -1.31 6.17 2.76
CA GLU A 159 -2.55 5.81 3.43
C GLU A 159 -2.37 5.67 4.95
N GLY A 160 -1.21 5.18 5.40
CA GLY A 160 -0.90 5.00 6.82
C GLY A 160 -0.48 6.29 7.55
N LEU A 161 -0.31 7.41 6.83
CA LEU A 161 0.03 8.70 7.45
C LEU A 161 -1.17 9.40 8.12
N SER A 162 -2.38 8.95 7.83
CA SER A 162 -3.64 9.51 8.34
C SER A 162 -4.47 8.39 8.97
N ASP A 163 -5.28 8.76 9.95
CA ASP A 163 -6.30 7.87 10.55
C ASP A 163 -7.62 7.81 9.73
N GLY A 164 -7.62 8.42 8.53
CA GLY A 164 -8.80 8.54 7.68
C GLY A 164 -9.67 9.78 7.98
N ILE A 165 -9.40 10.49 9.09
CA ILE A 165 -10.12 11.71 9.50
C ILE A 165 -9.13 12.88 9.58
N THR A 166 -8.00 12.68 10.23
CA THR A 166 -6.98 13.70 10.48
C THR A 166 -5.80 13.51 9.54
N LEU A 167 -5.48 14.53 8.76
CA LEU A 167 -4.31 14.52 7.89
C LEU A 167 -3.02 14.60 8.71
N SER A 168 -1.96 13.94 8.26
CA SER A 168 -0.63 14.15 8.81
C SER A 168 -0.15 15.58 8.55
N THR A 169 0.84 16.04 9.31
CA THR A 169 1.39 17.41 9.17
C THR A 169 1.78 17.74 7.72
N VAL A 170 2.42 16.81 7.01
CA VAL A 170 2.84 17.05 5.61
C VAL A 170 1.65 17.07 4.66
N GLN A 171 0.68 16.18 4.84
CA GLN A 171 -0.55 16.17 4.06
C GLN A 171 -1.33 17.47 4.27
N GLN A 172 -1.43 17.93 5.52
CA GLN A 172 -2.11 19.18 5.87
C GLN A 172 -1.42 20.39 5.25
N ILE A 173 -0.08 20.47 5.29
CA ILE A 173 0.69 21.55 4.64
C ILE A 173 0.36 21.62 3.13
N PHE A 174 0.33 20.48 2.44
CA PHE A 174 0.05 20.46 1.01
C PHE A 174 -1.39 20.83 0.68
N TYR A 175 -2.32 20.44 1.55
CA TYR A 175 -3.73 20.81 1.44
C TYR A 175 -3.94 22.33 1.67
N ASP A 176 -3.44 22.87 2.77
CA ASP A 176 -3.62 24.28 3.15
C ASP A 176 -2.96 25.26 2.17
N LYS A 177 -1.87 24.81 1.54
CA LYS A 177 -1.10 25.62 0.59
C LYS A 177 -1.53 25.40 -0.87
N ASP A 178 -2.59 24.62 -1.10
CA ASP A 178 -3.07 24.27 -2.45
C ASP A 178 -1.91 23.84 -3.38
N ALA A 179 -1.03 22.99 -2.83
CA ALA A 179 0.20 22.61 -3.51
C ALA A 179 0.01 21.52 -4.56
N LEU A 180 -1.21 21.04 -4.77
CA LEU A 180 -1.53 19.89 -5.62
C LEU A 180 -2.09 20.35 -6.98
N GLN A 181 -1.80 19.60 -8.05
CA GLN A 181 -2.47 19.71 -9.35
C GLN A 181 -3.14 18.36 -9.68
N CYS A 182 -2.57 17.55 -10.61
CA CYS A 182 -3.17 16.24 -10.93
C CYS A 182 -3.08 15.22 -9.81
N GLY A 183 -2.19 15.40 -8.82
CA GLY A 183 -2.04 14.55 -7.65
C GLY A 183 -1.26 13.24 -7.87
N PHE A 184 -0.86 12.89 -9.10
CA PHE A 184 -0.21 11.60 -9.37
C PHE A 184 1.13 11.42 -8.65
N CYS A 185 2.00 12.43 -8.63
CA CYS A 185 3.30 12.39 -7.95
C CYS A 185 3.18 12.69 -6.44
N ALA A 186 2.06 13.26 -5.99
CA ALA A 186 1.89 13.75 -4.62
C ALA A 186 2.13 12.67 -3.55
N PRO A 187 1.62 11.44 -3.64
CA PRO A 187 1.86 10.43 -2.62
C PRO A 187 3.35 10.16 -2.38
N GLY A 188 4.14 9.99 -3.45
CA GLY A 188 5.57 9.77 -3.33
C GLY A 188 6.30 10.97 -2.72
N ILE A 189 5.93 12.19 -3.14
CA ILE A 189 6.51 13.43 -2.60
C ILE A 189 6.15 13.58 -1.11
N ILE A 190 4.91 13.26 -0.70
CA ILE A 190 4.49 13.27 0.70
C ILE A 190 5.34 12.31 1.53
N MET A 191 5.63 11.11 1.03
CA MET A 191 6.45 10.14 1.75
C MET A 191 7.88 10.64 1.94
N SER A 192 8.52 11.17 0.89
CA SER A 192 9.87 11.77 0.99
C SER A 192 9.89 12.99 1.91
N ALA A 193 8.89 13.86 1.84
CA ALA A 193 8.76 15.02 2.72
C ALA A 193 8.53 14.61 4.17
N THR A 194 7.78 13.52 4.41
CA THR A 194 7.55 12.97 5.75
C THR A 194 8.85 12.43 6.35
N ALA A 195 9.65 11.68 5.57
CA ALA A 195 10.96 11.23 6.01
C ALA A 195 11.85 12.41 6.39
N LEU A 196 11.95 13.43 5.52
CA LEU A 196 12.72 14.64 5.78
C LEU A 196 12.27 15.37 7.05
N LYS A 197 10.96 15.58 7.24
CA LYS A 197 10.42 16.26 8.42
C LYS A 197 10.64 15.49 9.72
N ARG A 198 10.68 14.17 9.68
CA ARG A 198 11.02 13.33 10.83
C ARG A 198 12.50 13.43 11.19
N GLU A 199 13.37 13.56 10.19
CA GLU A 199 14.82 13.75 10.39
C GLU A 199 15.14 15.18 10.80
N LYS A 200 14.54 16.18 10.14
CA LYS A 200 14.77 17.62 10.33
C LYS A 200 13.46 18.36 10.47
N ALA A 201 13.15 18.84 11.66
CA ALA A 201 11.90 19.58 11.93
C ALA A 201 11.79 20.86 11.08
N ASN A 202 12.92 21.56 10.87
CA ASN A 202 13.03 22.80 10.09
C ASN A 202 14.05 22.61 8.96
N PRO A 203 13.67 21.94 7.84
CA PRO A 203 14.58 21.71 6.73
C PRO A 203 14.89 23.00 5.99
N THR A 204 16.11 23.13 5.50
CA THR A 204 16.53 24.20 4.60
C THR A 204 16.02 23.95 3.18
N LEU A 205 16.13 24.97 2.32
CA LEU A 205 15.79 24.84 0.90
C LEU A 205 16.59 23.71 0.22
N ASP A 206 17.86 23.56 0.56
CA ASP A 206 18.72 22.53 -0.03
C ASP A 206 18.35 21.13 0.49
N ASP A 207 17.96 21.00 1.77
CA ASP A 207 17.42 19.74 2.30
C ASP A 207 16.15 19.31 1.55
N VAL A 208 15.22 20.24 1.34
CA VAL A 208 13.97 19.97 0.62
C VAL A 208 14.26 19.58 -0.83
N ARG A 209 15.13 20.33 -1.53
CA ARG A 209 15.52 19.99 -2.90
C ARG A 209 16.19 18.63 -2.99
N ALA A 210 17.08 18.31 -2.08
CA ALA A 210 17.75 17.02 -2.03
C ALA A 210 16.73 15.88 -1.81
N ALA A 211 15.80 16.03 -0.87
CA ALA A 211 14.78 15.02 -0.59
C ALA A 211 13.80 14.81 -1.76
N LEU A 212 13.54 15.84 -2.56
CA LEU A 212 12.63 15.78 -3.71
C LEU A 212 13.35 15.56 -5.05
N SER A 213 14.67 15.48 -5.10
CA SER A 213 15.44 15.36 -6.35
C SER A 213 15.11 14.11 -7.18
N GLY A 214 14.66 13.02 -6.53
CA GLY A 214 14.26 11.77 -7.18
C GLY A 214 12.80 11.75 -7.66
N HIS A 215 12.07 12.90 -7.63
CA HIS A 215 10.68 12.97 -8.01
C HIS A 215 10.47 13.72 -9.33
N GLN A 216 9.63 13.13 -10.20
CA GLN A 216 9.22 13.75 -11.45
C GLN A 216 7.75 14.18 -11.36
N CYS A 217 7.47 15.40 -11.82
CA CYS A 217 6.12 15.93 -11.91
C CYS A 217 5.85 16.43 -13.32
N THR A 218 5.00 15.72 -14.07
CA THR A 218 4.63 16.11 -15.45
C THR A 218 3.91 17.46 -15.51
N CYS A 219 3.21 17.84 -14.44
CA CYS A 219 2.55 19.16 -14.34
C CYS A 219 3.53 20.30 -14.07
N GLY A 220 4.83 20.03 -13.85
CA GLY A 220 5.81 21.05 -13.49
C GLY A 220 5.65 21.64 -12.08
N ASN A 221 4.98 20.92 -11.18
CA ASN A 221 4.52 21.43 -9.88
C ASN A 221 5.51 21.28 -8.72
N ILE A 222 6.73 20.83 -8.96
CA ILE A 222 7.75 20.60 -7.90
C ILE A 222 8.01 21.88 -7.10
N GLY A 223 8.07 23.04 -7.75
CA GLY A 223 8.26 24.33 -7.09
C GLY A 223 7.22 24.65 -6.02
N ASN A 224 5.96 24.26 -6.25
CA ASN A 224 4.88 24.46 -5.28
C ASN A 224 5.05 23.56 -4.06
N TYR A 225 5.45 22.31 -4.23
CA TYR A 225 5.76 21.42 -3.11
C TYR A 225 6.92 21.93 -2.27
N VAL A 226 8.01 22.40 -2.92
CA VAL A 226 9.15 23.02 -2.24
C VAL A 226 8.72 24.24 -1.43
N SER A 227 7.97 25.16 -2.06
CA SER A 227 7.47 26.38 -1.41
C SER A 227 6.56 26.08 -0.23
N ALA A 228 5.66 25.09 -0.38
CA ALA A 228 4.75 24.68 0.70
C ALA A 228 5.52 24.12 1.90
N LEU A 229 6.51 23.26 1.67
CA LEU A 229 7.33 22.66 2.74
C LEU A 229 8.17 23.67 3.51
N LEU A 230 8.57 24.77 2.87
CA LEU A 230 9.28 25.88 3.46
C LEU A 230 8.38 26.94 4.09
N GLY A 231 7.05 26.78 4.00
CA GLY A 231 6.09 27.76 4.51
C GLY A 231 5.98 29.05 3.70
N LEU A 232 6.52 29.10 2.48
CA LEU A 232 6.63 30.28 1.63
C LEU A 232 5.34 30.55 0.83
N ARG A 233 4.35 29.66 0.85
CA ARG A 233 3.12 29.78 0.06
C ARG A 233 1.87 29.82 0.92
#